data_8d03410e2f35c86880094ed79919db12
#
_entry.id   8d03410e2f35c86880094ed79919db12
#
_cell.length_a   1.000
_cell.length_b   1.000
_cell.length_c   1.000
_cell.angle_alpha   90.00
_cell.angle_beta   90.00
_cell.angle_gamma   90.00
#
_symmetry.space_group_name_H-M   'P 1'
#
loop_
_entity.id
_entity.type
_entity.pdbx_description
1 polymer ?
#
loop_
_entity_poly.entity_id
_entity_poly.type
_entity_poly.pdbx_seq_one_letter_code
_entity_poly.pdbx_strand_id
1 'polypeptide(L)'
;KRQTLDDEKIVDLKDQDVYPGFIDAHTHLGMFEDAITFEGDDGNEETEPLTPQLRALDAVNPMDRCFTEALEGGITTVVTGPGSANPVAGQMLAMKTYGRRIDDMVLKEPMAIKFALGENPKSVYHSKNQSPTTRMATAAVIREQLSKAKRYLEDQIKADQSPEGDYDPPEYDAGCEALAPLLERKIQAHFHAHRADDIFTAIRIAKEFNLDYVLVHGTEGHLITRELLQDRVQVLSGPCLLYT
;
A
#
# COMPACT_ATOMS: atom_id res chain seq x y z
N LYS A 1 0.37 -45.70 -1.31
CA LYS A 1 -0.58 -45.22 -0.28
C LYS A 1 0.19 -45.11 1.03
N ARG A 2 0.21 -43.93 1.67
CA ARG A 2 0.77 -43.74 3.00
C ARG A 2 -0.17 -44.40 4.04
N GLN A 3 0.38 -45.00 5.06
CA GLN A 3 -0.39 -45.50 6.17
C GLN A 3 -0.81 -44.32 7.05
N THR A 4 -2.11 -44.21 7.37
CA THR A 4 -2.65 -43.18 8.26
C THR A 4 -2.20 -43.40 9.69
N LEU A 5 -1.92 -42.35 10.43
CA LEU A 5 -1.66 -42.39 11.87
C LEU A 5 -3.00 -42.33 12.64
N ASP A 6 -3.06 -42.89 13.86
CA ASP A 6 -4.28 -43.02 14.63
C ASP A 6 -4.95 -41.69 15.01
N ASP A 7 -4.22 -40.59 14.96
CA ASP A 7 -4.68 -39.22 15.27
C ASP A 7 -4.96 -38.37 14.03
N GLU A 8 -4.76 -38.91 12.81
CA GLU A 8 -5.00 -38.19 11.55
C GLU A 8 -6.48 -38.17 11.19
N LYS A 9 -7.02 -36.95 10.98
CA LYS A 9 -8.34 -36.76 10.38
C LYS A 9 -8.25 -36.92 8.87
N ILE A 10 -8.94 -37.92 8.33
CA ILE A 10 -9.04 -38.14 6.90
C ILE A 10 -10.22 -37.33 6.36
N VAL A 11 -9.96 -36.49 5.35
CA VAL A 11 -10.96 -35.79 4.55
C VAL A 11 -10.92 -36.34 3.16
N ASP A 12 -12.00 -37.04 2.75
CA ASP A 12 -12.14 -37.55 1.38
C ASP A 12 -12.71 -36.48 0.46
N LEU A 13 -11.89 -35.94 -0.39
CA LEU A 13 -12.25 -34.88 -1.36
C LEU A 13 -12.74 -35.47 -2.69
N LYS A 14 -12.79 -36.80 -2.83
CA LYS A 14 -13.20 -37.50 -4.04
C LYS A 14 -12.43 -37.02 -5.29
N ASP A 15 -13.15 -36.37 -6.22
CA ASP A 15 -12.63 -35.89 -7.50
C ASP A 15 -12.27 -34.39 -7.46
N GLN A 16 -12.10 -33.81 -6.25
CA GLN A 16 -11.74 -32.40 -6.11
C GLN A 16 -10.23 -32.21 -6.08
N ASP A 17 -9.77 -31.17 -6.74
CA ASP A 17 -8.39 -30.68 -6.65
C ASP A 17 -8.21 -29.80 -5.41
N VAL A 18 -7.02 -29.88 -4.82
CA VAL A 18 -6.64 -29.04 -3.65
C VAL A 18 -5.56 -28.07 -4.07
N TYR A 19 -5.84 -26.81 -3.87
CA TYR A 19 -4.89 -25.71 -4.12
C TYR A 19 -4.49 -25.03 -2.81
N PRO A 20 -3.30 -24.43 -2.73
CA PRO A 20 -2.97 -23.45 -1.69
C PRO A 20 -3.98 -22.30 -1.73
N GLY A 21 -4.24 -21.69 -0.57
CA GLY A 21 -5.07 -20.49 -0.52
C GLY A 21 -4.47 -19.37 -1.37
N PHE A 22 -5.34 -18.64 -2.07
CA PHE A 22 -4.92 -17.51 -2.90
C PHE A 22 -4.44 -16.34 -2.04
N ILE A 23 -3.52 -15.56 -2.62
CA ILE A 23 -2.99 -14.31 -2.04
C ILE A 23 -3.44 -13.18 -2.94
N ASP A 24 -4.20 -12.22 -2.39
CA ASP A 24 -4.48 -10.98 -3.08
C ASP A 24 -3.47 -9.92 -2.64
N ALA A 25 -2.66 -9.47 -3.57
CA ALA A 25 -1.54 -8.58 -3.29
C ALA A 25 -1.91 -7.09 -3.21
N HIS A 26 -3.18 -6.73 -3.48
CA HIS A 26 -3.65 -5.36 -3.34
C HIS A 26 -5.16 -5.29 -3.12
N THR A 27 -5.57 -4.97 -1.91
CA THR A 27 -6.97 -4.80 -1.52
C THR A 27 -7.14 -3.59 -0.59
N HIS A 28 -8.40 -3.32 -0.26
CA HIS A 28 -8.80 -2.41 0.81
C HIS A 28 -9.70 -3.13 1.82
N LEU A 29 -9.56 -4.46 1.91
CA LEU A 29 -10.38 -5.31 2.77
C LEU A 29 -10.35 -4.83 4.22
N GLY A 30 -11.54 -4.71 4.82
CA GLY A 30 -11.73 -4.31 6.21
C GLY A 30 -11.62 -2.80 6.47
N MET A 31 -11.43 -1.97 5.44
CA MET A 31 -11.34 -0.51 5.55
C MET A 31 -12.55 0.24 4.96
N PHE A 32 -13.46 -0.49 4.30
CA PHE A 32 -14.72 0.01 3.76
C PHE A 32 -15.81 -1.00 4.13
N GLU A 33 -16.48 -0.80 5.26
CA GLU A 33 -17.45 -1.76 5.76
C GLU A 33 -18.76 -1.70 4.98
N ASP A 34 -19.28 -2.87 4.62
CA ASP A 34 -20.55 -2.98 3.90
C ASP A 34 -21.72 -2.43 4.71
N ALA A 35 -22.60 -1.66 4.04
CA ALA A 35 -23.84 -1.11 4.57
C ALA A 35 -23.68 -0.12 5.75
N ILE A 36 -22.48 0.21 6.14
CA ILE A 36 -22.16 1.28 7.08
C ILE A 36 -21.57 2.44 6.26
N THR A 37 -22.15 3.62 6.39
CA THR A 37 -21.72 4.79 5.64
C THR A 37 -20.42 5.37 6.21
N PHE A 38 -20.38 6.63 6.59
CA PHE A 38 -19.18 7.30 7.09
C PHE A 38 -18.48 6.58 8.25
N GLU A 39 -19.21 5.91 9.13
CA GLU A 39 -18.62 5.18 10.27
C GLU A 39 -17.71 4.01 9.83
N GLY A 40 -18.03 3.38 8.71
CA GLY A 40 -17.27 2.24 8.18
C GLY A 40 -16.36 2.59 7.00
N ASP A 41 -16.17 3.89 6.71
CA ASP A 41 -15.34 4.36 5.61
C ASP A 41 -14.03 4.94 6.14
N ASP A 42 -13.08 4.06 6.43
CA ASP A 42 -11.76 4.38 6.97
C ASP A 42 -10.64 4.22 5.93
N GLY A 43 -11.00 4.04 4.67
CA GLY A 43 -10.04 3.78 3.61
C GLY A 43 -9.25 4.99 3.14
N ASN A 44 -9.71 6.23 3.40
CA ASN A 44 -9.02 7.44 2.95
C ASN A 44 -9.11 8.56 3.98
N GLU A 45 -7.96 9.05 4.43
CA GLU A 45 -7.88 10.31 5.17
C GLU A 45 -7.80 11.47 4.15
N GLU A 46 -8.93 12.10 3.90
CA GLU A 46 -9.03 13.10 2.82
C GLU A 46 -8.79 14.54 3.26
N THR A 47 -8.44 14.78 4.52
CA THR A 47 -8.23 16.14 5.04
C THR A 47 -6.83 16.67 4.77
N GLU A 48 -5.85 15.75 4.58
CA GLU A 48 -4.47 16.08 4.26
C GLU A 48 -3.93 15.18 3.15
N PRO A 49 -3.18 15.73 2.17
CA PRO A 49 -2.69 14.94 1.03
C PRO A 49 -1.50 14.03 1.35
N LEU A 50 -0.84 14.24 2.47
CA LEU A 50 0.39 13.56 2.87
C LEU A 50 0.24 12.97 4.27
N THR A 51 -0.04 11.69 4.32
CA THR A 51 -0.36 10.95 5.56
C THR A 51 0.43 9.64 5.69
N PRO A 52 1.76 9.64 5.46
CA PRO A 52 2.56 8.41 5.47
C PRO A 52 2.58 7.70 6.83
N GLN A 53 2.33 8.42 7.92
CA GLN A 53 2.29 7.90 9.29
C GLN A 53 1.03 7.07 9.60
N LEU A 54 -0.03 7.18 8.80
CA LEU A 54 -1.26 6.42 9.03
C LEU A 54 -1.04 4.94 8.73
N ARG A 55 -1.58 4.08 9.57
CA ARG A 55 -1.39 2.64 9.51
C ARG A 55 -2.72 1.94 9.24
N ALA A 56 -2.80 1.14 8.19
CA ALA A 56 -4.00 0.35 7.92
C ALA A 56 -4.37 -0.59 9.08
N LEU A 57 -3.37 -0.99 9.89
CA LEU A 57 -3.57 -1.80 11.09
C LEU A 57 -4.62 -1.21 12.05
N ASP A 58 -4.67 0.12 12.15
CA ASP A 58 -5.55 0.82 13.08
C ASP A 58 -6.97 1.04 12.52
N ALA A 59 -7.18 0.78 11.22
CA ALA A 59 -8.45 0.98 10.51
C ALA A 59 -9.16 -0.32 10.15
N VAL A 60 -8.43 -1.43 9.98
CA VAL A 60 -9.03 -2.70 9.54
C VAL A 60 -9.98 -3.26 10.60
N ASN A 61 -11.26 -3.46 10.24
CA ASN A 61 -12.22 -4.23 11.04
C ASN A 61 -12.20 -5.72 10.64
N PRO A 62 -11.56 -6.61 11.42
CA PRO A 62 -11.48 -8.03 11.10
C PRO A 62 -12.81 -8.79 11.24
N MET A 63 -13.84 -8.13 11.78
CA MET A 63 -15.19 -8.67 11.93
C MET A 63 -16.09 -8.34 10.74
N ASP A 64 -15.60 -7.56 9.78
CA ASP A 64 -16.34 -7.26 8.56
C ASP A 64 -16.60 -8.54 7.75
N ARG A 65 -17.79 -8.60 7.16
CA ARG A 65 -18.28 -9.71 6.32
C ARG A 65 -17.34 -9.98 5.13
N CYS A 66 -16.66 -8.99 4.61
CA CYS A 66 -15.72 -9.12 3.49
C CYS A 66 -14.63 -10.18 3.72
N PHE A 67 -14.21 -10.42 4.98
CA PHE A 67 -13.24 -11.48 5.31
C PHE A 67 -13.82 -12.88 5.15
N THR A 68 -15.10 -13.07 5.53
CA THR A 68 -15.80 -14.34 5.31
C THR A 68 -15.95 -14.61 3.82
N GLU A 69 -16.35 -13.62 3.04
CA GLU A 69 -16.51 -13.72 1.59
C GLU A 69 -15.16 -14.00 0.88
N ALA A 70 -14.09 -13.36 1.32
CA ALA A 70 -12.74 -13.64 0.81
C ALA A 70 -12.34 -15.11 1.06
N LEU A 71 -12.61 -15.64 2.27
CA LEU A 71 -12.34 -17.04 2.59
C LEU A 71 -13.20 -18.00 1.75
N GLU A 72 -14.47 -17.71 1.53
CA GLU A 72 -15.35 -18.49 0.67
C GLU A 72 -14.87 -18.50 -0.79
N GLY A 73 -14.25 -17.41 -1.24
CA GLY A 73 -13.55 -17.30 -2.53
C GLY A 73 -12.17 -17.98 -2.56
N GLY A 74 -11.71 -18.55 -1.44
CA GLY A 74 -10.40 -19.21 -1.34
C GLY A 74 -9.22 -18.26 -1.13
N ILE A 75 -9.47 -16.97 -0.86
CA ILE A 75 -8.44 -15.97 -0.57
C ILE A 75 -8.09 -16.04 0.91
N THR A 76 -6.90 -16.50 1.25
CA THR A 76 -6.46 -16.75 2.62
C THR A 76 -5.46 -15.74 3.16
N THR A 77 -4.96 -14.87 2.29
CA THR A 77 -3.99 -13.82 2.63
C THR A 77 -4.22 -12.61 1.73
N VAL A 78 -4.16 -11.42 2.30
CA VAL A 78 -4.30 -10.16 1.57
C VAL A 78 -3.21 -9.19 1.96
N VAL A 79 -2.87 -8.28 1.03
CA VAL A 79 -2.22 -7.02 1.34
C VAL A 79 -3.28 -5.94 1.29
N THR A 80 -3.64 -5.39 2.44
CA THR A 80 -4.66 -4.35 2.56
C THR A 80 -4.04 -3.03 3.02
N GLY A 81 -4.69 -1.94 2.68
CA GLY A 81 -4.21 -0.60 3.02
C GLY A 81 -5.09 0.50 2.47
N PRO A 82 -4.67 1.77 2.65
CA PRO A 82 -5.47 2.91 2.27
C PRO A 82 -5.75 2.97 0.76
N GLY A 83 -6.85 3.64 0.43
CA GLY A 83 -7.27 3.93 -0.94
C GLY A 83 -6.32 4.88 -1.67
N SER A 84 -6.83 5.51 -2.73
CA SER A 84 -6.02 6.30 -3.65
C SER A 84 -6.35 7.80 -3.63
N ALA A 85 -6.99 8.29 -2.56
CA ALA A 85 -7.30 9.71 -2.40
C ALA A 85 -6.04 10.57 -2.23
N ASN A 86 -5.04 10.07 -1.53
CA ASN A 86 -3.86 10.84 -1.14
C ASN A 86 -2.64 10.54 -2.02
N PRO A 87 -1.85 11.56 -2.41
CA PRO A 87 -0.54 11.36 -3.03
C PRO A 87 0.38 10.43 -2.23
N VAL A 88 0.37 10.55 -0.89
CA VAL A 88 1.01 9.62 0.05
C VAL A 88 -0.03 9.26 1.11
N ALA A 89 -0.58 8.06 1.04
CA ALA A 89 -1.78 7.70 1.79
C ALA A 89 -1.50 6.98 3.12
N GLY A 90 -0.41 6.23 3.24
CA GLY A 90 -0.05 5.54 4.47
C GLY A 90 0.47 4.12 4.28
N GLN A 91 0.59 3.44 5.40
CA GLN A 91 1.21 2.12 5.53
C GLN A 91 0.20 1.01 5.29
N MET A 92 0.57 0.08 4.42
CA MET A 92 -0.17 -1.15 4.13
C MET A 92 0.35 -2.30 4.98
N LEU A 93 -0.47 -3.32 5.18
CA LEU A 93 -0.06 -4.56 5.87
C LEU A 93 -0.44 -5.81 5.07
N ALA A 94 0.34 -6.89 5.29
CA ALA A 94 -0.01 -8.23 4.84
C ALA A 94 -0.62 -9.00 6.02
N MET A 95 -1.78 -9.64 5.80
CA MET A 95 -2.51 -10.33 6.85
C MET A 95 -3.25 -11.58 6.36
N LYS A 96 -3.59 -12.46 7.29
CA LYS A 96 -4.52 -13.55 7.05
C LYS A 96 -5.96 -13.02 7.02
N THR A 97 -6.79 -13.67 6.23
CA THR A 97 -8.23 -13.35 6.13
C THR A 97 -9.06 -14.06 7.21
N TYR A 98 -8.45 -14.91 8.03
CA TYR A 98 -9.08 -15.63 9.10
C TYR A 98 -8.56 -15.19 10.46
N GLY A 99 -9.45 -14.75 11.33
CA GLY A 99 -9.16 -14.31 12.70
C GLY A 99 -10.30 -13.46 13.25
N ARG A 100 -10.12 -12.92 14.44
CA ARG A 100 -11.07 -12.02 15.10
C ARG A 100 -10.42 -10.78 15.68
N ARG A 101 -9.11 -10.79 15.82
CA ARG A 101 -8.30 -9.71 16.32
C ARG A 101 -7.20 -9.44 15.31
N ILE A 102 -7.08 -8.22 14.88
CA ILE A 102 -6.13 -7.84 13.83
C ILE A 102 -4.69 -8.22 14.16
N ASP A 103 -4.25 -8.03 15.41
CA ASP A 103 -2.88 -8.36 15.83
C ASP A 103 -2.52 -9.84 15.61
N ASP A 104 -3.51 -10.74 15.70
CA ASP A 104 -3.31 -12.20 15.50
C ASP A 104 -3.34 -12.58 14.01
N MET A 105 -3.76 -11.67 13.13
CA MET A 105 -3.91 -11.90 11.69
C MET A 105 -2.72 -11.34 10.89
N VAL A 106 -1.98 -10.39 11.43
CA VAL A 106 -0.86 -9.72 10.74
C VAL A 106 0.27 -10.69 10.45
N LEU A 107 0.77 -10.67 9.21
CA LEU A 107 1.98 -11.37 8.77
C LEU A 107 3.17 -10.44 8.65
N LYS A 108 2.95 -9.22 8.18
CA LYS A 108 3.98 -8.18 8.03
C LYS A 108 3.35 -6.79 8.06
N GLU A 109 3.91 -5.91 8.89
CA GLU A 109 3.52 -4.50 9.00
C GLU A 109 4.75 -3.66 9.40
N PRO A 110 5.04 -2.55 8.71
CA PRO A 110 4.45 -2.17 7.43
C PRO A 110 4.90 -3.09 6.29
N MET A 111 4.00 -3.37 5.34
CA MET A 111 4.33 -4.12 4.13
C MET A 111 4.81 -3.22 3.01
N ALA A 112 4.15 -2.09 2.83
CA ALA A 112 4.42 -1.09 1.80
C ALA A 112 3.90 0.28 2.24
N ILE A 113 4.30 1.33 1.50
CA ILE A 113 3.66 2.66 1.56
C ILE A 113 2.82 2.84 0.29
N LYS A 114 1.56 3.24 0.48
CA LYS A 114 0.66 3.55 -0.62
C LYS A 114 0.89 4.97 -1.14
N PHE A 115 1.03 5.07 -2.45
CA PHE A 115 1.07 6.32 -3.21
C PHE A 115 -0.03 6.34 -4.25
N ALA A 116 -0.53 7.51 -4.61
CA ALA A 116 -1.45 7.67 -5.72
C ALA A 116 -1.07 8.83 -6.64
N LEU A 117 -1.20 8.59 -7.94
CA LEU A 117 -1.02 9.53 -9.02
C LEU A 117 -2.28 9.56 -9.90
N GLY A 118 -2.35 10.52 -10.79
CA GLY A 118 -3.45 10.63 -11.74
C GLY A 118 -4.65 11.40 -11.21
N GLU A 119 -5.83 10.98 -11.63
CA GLU A 119 -7.07 11.71 -11.36
C GLU A 119 -7.59 11.57 -9.94
N ASN A 120 -7.33 10.46 -9.24
CA ASN A 120 -7.90 10.24 -7.91
C ASN A 120 -7.51 11.36 -6.93
N PRO A 121 -6.22 11.61 -6.63
CA PRO A 121 -5.86 12.71 -5.73
C PRO A 121 -6.25 14.08 -6.29
N LYS A 122 -6.19 14.28 -7.62
CA LYS A 122 -6.66 15.50 -8.25
C LYS A 122 -8.13 15.79 -7.94
N SER A 123 -8.99 14.78 -8.13
CA SER A 123 -10.44 14.93 -7.97
C SER A 123 -10.82 15.21 -6.53
N VAL A 124 -10.23 14.45 -5.59
CA VAL A 124 -10.48 14.59 -4.15
C VAL A 124 -10.14 16.01 -3.69
N TYR A 125 -8.93 16.48 -3.95
CA TYR A 125 -8.48 17.78 -3.46
C TYR A 125 -9.05 18.97 -4.25
N HIS A 126 -9.37 18.77 -5.54
CA HIS A 126 -10.09 19.78 -6.32
C HIS A 126 -11.48 20.04 -5.73
N SER A 127 -12.22 19.02 -5.36
CA SER A 127 -13.55 19.15 -4.75
C SER A 127 -13.54 19.94 -3.44
N LYS A 128 -12.41 19.96 -2.76
CA LYS A 128 -12.17 20.67 -1.48
C LYS A 128 -11.50 22.03 -1.64
N ASN A 129 -11.19 22.44 -2.87
CA ASN A 129 -10.43 23.66 -3.12
C ASN A 129 -9.01 23.65 -2.50
N GLN A 130 -8.38 22.47 -2.43
CA GLN A 130 -7.07 22.22 -1.82
C GLN A 130 -6.08 21.66 -2.84
N SER A 131 -4.78 21.79 -2.58
CA SER A 131 -3.72 21.14 -3.35
C SER A 131 -3.59 19.65 -2.94
N PRO A 132 -3.32 18.74 -3.92
CA PRO A 132 -3.03 18.98 -5.34
C PRO A 132 -4.28 18.95 -6.23
N THR A 133 -4.38 19.87 -7.19
CA THR A 133 -5.43 19.88 -8.21
C THR A 133 -4.91 19.58 -9.62
N THR A 134 -3.62 19.32 -9.76
CA THR A 134 -2.96 18.98 -11.03
C THR A 134 -1.99 17.82 -10.86
N ARG A 135 -1.69 17.10 -11.96
CA ARG A 135 -0.66 16.06 -11.97
C ARG A 135 0.72 16.60 -11.58
N MET A 136 1.04 17.85 -11.95
CA MET A 136 2.27 18.51 -11.54
C MET A 136 2.35 18.68 -10.03
N ALA A 137 1.26 19.16 -9.40
CA ALA A 137 1.20 19.35 -7.95
C ALA A 137 1.25 17.99 -7.21
N THR A 138 0.53 16.97 -7.68
CA THR A 138 0.59 15.61 -7.11
C THR A 138 2.03 15.08 -7.08
N ALA A 139 2.74 15.17 -8.20
CA ALA A 139 4.13 14.72 -8.28
C ALA A 139 5.08 15.58 -7.41
N ALA A 140 4.80 16.89 -7.31
CA ALA A 140 5.61 17.82 -6.51
C ALA A 140 5.51 17.50 -5.01
N VAL A 141 4.30 17.33 -4.47
CA VAL A 141 4.11 17.05 -3.04
C VAL A 141 4.69 15.69 -2.63
N ILE A 142 4.62 14.68 -3.51
CA ILE A 142 5.29 13.38 -3.28
C ILE A 142 6.80 13.58 -3.16
N ARG A 143 7.42 14.31 -4.11
CA ARG A 143 8.86 14.58 -4.08
C ARG A 143 9.29 15.38 -2.87
N GLU A 144 8.50 16.37 -2.50
CA GLU A 144 8.76 17.20 -1.31
C GLU A 144 8.79 16.33 -0.05
N GLN A 145 7.79 15.47 0.13
CA GLN A 145 7.72 14.56 1.28
C GLN A 145 8.87 13.55 1.31
N LEU A 146 9.19 12.93 0.18
CA LEU A 146 10.32 12.00 0.08
C LEU A 146 11.66 12.71 0.31
N SER A 147 11.83 13.93 -0.20
CA SER A 147 13.04 14.73 0.03
C SER A 147 13.19 15.16 1.49
N LYS A 148 12.07 15.48 2.15
CA LYS A 148 12.03 15.79 3.59
C LYS A 148 12.47 14.57 4.41
N ALA A 149 11.88 13.41 4.14
CA ALA A 149 12.22 12.17 4.84
C ALA A 149 13.69 11.74 4.59
N LYS A 150 14.19 11.93 3.37
CA LYS A 150 15.59 11.64 3.05
C LYS A 150 16.55 12.50 3.88
N ARG A 151 16.32 13.81 3.94
CA ARG A 151 17.14 14.73 4.76
C ARG A 151 17.05 14.36 6.26
N TYR A 152 15.87 14.05 6.74
CA TYR A 152 15.64 13.62 8.10
C TYR A 152 16.50 12.39 8.46
N LEU A 153 16.52 11.37 7.60
CA LEU A 153 17.37 10.18 7.79
C LEU A 153 18.87 10.51 7.73
N GLU A 154 19.27 11.35 6.78
CA GLU A 154 20.67 11.79 6.68
C GLU A 154 21.12 12.53 7.95
N ASP A 155 20.26 13.33 8.56
CA ASP A 155 20.54 14.06 9.79
C ASP A 155 20.55 13.14 11.03
N GLN A 156 19.67 12.13 11.09
CA GLN A 156 19.72 11.08 12.11
C GLN A 156 21.06 10.31 12.04
N ILE A 157 21.45 9.88 10.84
CA ILE A 157 22.71 9.15 10.65
C ILE A 157 23.93 10.00 11.07
N LYS A 158 23.91 11.30 10.75
CA LYS A 158 24.98 12.21 11.18
C LYS A 158 25.04 12.34 12.71
N ALA A 159 23.88 12.48 13.36
CA ALA A 159 23.82 12.55 14.82
C ALA A 159 24.39 11.28 15.47
N ASP A 160 23.98 10.10 14.97
CA ASP A 160 24.45 8.81 15.49
C ASP A 160 25.96 8.57 15.29
N GLN A 161 26.54 9.13 14.23
CA GLN A 161 27.96 8.98 13.90
C GLN A 161 28.85 10.07 14.49
N SER A 162 28.27 11.14 15.01
CA SER A 162 29.01 12.27 15.57
C SER A 162 29.39 12.00 17.03
N PRO A 163 30.53 12.54 17.54
CA PRO A 163 30.82 12.56 18.97
C PRO A 163 29.69 13.22 19.75
N GLU A 164 29.50 12.77 20.97
CA GLU A 164 28.44 13.28 21.87
C GLU A 164 28.52 14.80 22.02
N GLY A 165 27.44 15.50 21.65
CA GLY A 165 27.29 16.94 21.73
C GLY A 165 27.74 17.73 20.50
N ASP A 166 28.29 17.11 19.44
CA ASP A 166 28.71 17.80 18.22
C ASP A 166 27.58 18.00 17.22
N TYR A 167 26.53 17.15 17.27
CA TYR A 167 25.38 17.23 16.38
C TYR A 167 24.12 16.71 17.08
N ASP A 168 23.08 17.54 17.16
CA ASP A 168 21.81 17.14 17.73
C ASP A 168 20.97 16.36 16.70
N PRO A 169 20.28 15.27 17.10
CA PRO A 169 19.35 14.58 16.23
C PRO A 169 18.19 15.50 15.81
N PRO A 170 17.60 15.29 14.62
CA PRO A 170 16.43 16.08 14.21
C PRO A 170 15.25 15.83 15.16
N GLU A 171 14.37 16.82 15.27
CA GLU A 171 13.11 16.65 15.99
C GLU A 171 12.29 15.51 15.39
N TYR A 172 11.61 14.74 16.24
CA TYR A 172 10.78 13.62 15.81
C TYR A 172 9.69 14.05 14.80
N ASP A 173 9.64 13.37 13.66
CA ASP A 173 8.63 13.56 12.61
C ASP A 173 8.06 12.20 12.21
N ALA A 174 6.81 11.94 12.61
CA ALA A 174 6.15 10.66 12.38
C ALA A 174 6.02 10.30 10.89
N GLY A 175 5.84 11.31 10.02
CA GLY A 175 5.77 11.11 8.58
C GLY A 175 7.12 10.72 7.97
N CYS A 176 8.21 11.31 8.47
CA CYS A 176 9.56 10.95 8.06
C CYS A 176 9.94 9.55 8.55
N GLU A 177 9.64 9.23 9.80
CA GLU A 177 9.85 7.88 10.38
C GLU A 177 9.12 6.81 9.59
N ALA A 178 7.87 7.04 9.20
CA ALA A 178 7.08 6.10 8.41
C ALA A 178 7.69 5.83 7.02
N LEU A 179 8.41 6.80 6.44
CA LEU A 179 9.06 6.69 5.15
C LEU A 179 10.49 6.16 5.22
N ALA A 180 11.10 6.10 6.42
CA ALA A 180 12.45 5.59 6.60
C ALA A 180 12.65 4.18 6.03
N PRO A 181 11.81 3.17 6.37
CA PRO A 181 11.98 1.82 5.82
C PRO A 181 11.79 1.74 4.30
N LEU A 182 11.04 2.66 3.71
CA LEU A 182 10.89 2.76 2.26
C LEU A 182 12.18 3.25 1.59
N LEU A 183 12.77 4.34 2.10
CA LEU A 183 14.02 4.90 1.60
C LEU A 183 15.22 3.98 1.82
N GLU A 184 15.19 3.16 2.87
CA GLU A 184 16.16 2.09 3.13
C GLU A 184 15.89 0.81 2.30
N ARG A 185 14.83 0.78 1.47
CA ARG A 185 14.42 -0.36 0.64
C ARG A 185 14.08 -1.63 1.44
N LYS A 186 13.61 -1.47 2.67
CA LYS A 186 13.10 -2.57 3.51
C LYS A 186 11.65 -2.94 3.17
N ILE A 187 10.91 -1.98 2.62
CA ILE A 187 9.54 -2.12 2.12
C ILE A 187 9.40 -1.46 0.76
N GLN A 188 8.28 -1.73 0.07
CA GLN A 188 8.02 -1.23 -1.28
C GLN A 188 7.11 -0.01 -1.29
N ALA A 189 7.21 0.80 -2.35
CA ALA A 189 6.20 1.78 -2.71
C ALA A 189 5.14 1.11 -3.59
N HIS A 190 3.87 1.20 -3.23
CA HIS A 190 2.75 0.79 -4.08
C HIS A 190 2.16 2.04 -4.76
N PHE A 191 2.52 2.26 -6.03
CA PHE A 191 2.04 3.39 -6.82
C PHE A 191 0.77 3.06 -7.57
N HIS A 192 -0.36 3.62 -7.15
CA HIS A 192 -1.59 3.64 -7.93
C HIS A 192 -1.43 4.58 -9.13
N ALA A 193 -1.59 4.05 -10.34
CA ALA A 193 -1.66 4.83 -11.56
C ALA A 193 -2.41 4.05 -12.66
N HIS A 194 -3.23 4.75 -13.45
CA HIS A 194 -3.99 4.18 -14.56
C HIS A 194 -3.41 4.58 -15.92
N ARG A 195 -3.21 5.87 -16.16
CA ARG A 195 -2.75 6.41 -17.44
C ARG A 195 -1.26 6.24 -17.64
N ALA A 196 -0.86 6.08 -18.89
CA ALA A 196 0.54 5.88 -19.26
C ALA A 196 1.46 7.02 -18.78
N ASP A 197 1.03 8.28 -18.86
CA ASP A 197 1.79 9.45 -18.38
C ASP A 197 1.97 9.46 -16.85
N ASP A 198 0.94 9.03 -16.09
CA ASP A 198 1.01 8.87 -14.65
C ASP A 198 1.93 7.69 -14.26
N ILE A 199 1.87 6.58 -15.02
CA ILE A 199 2.77 5.44 -14.86
C ILE A 199 4.23 5.86 -15.05
N PHE A 200 4.54 6.62 -16.10
CA PHE A 200 5.90 7.15 -16.29
C PHE A 200 6.32 8.10 -15.18
N THR A 201 5.38 8.85 -14.59
CA THR A 201 5.67 9.71 -13.45
C THR A 201 6.00 8.90 -12.20
N ALA A 202 5.26 7.81 -11.92
CA ALA A 202 5.58 6.88 -10.84
C ALA A 202 6.99 6.28 -10.99
N ILE A 203 7.30 5.77 -12.18
CA ILE A 203 8.63 5.21 -12.51
C ILE A 203 9.74 6.25 -12.30
N ARG A 204 9.50 7.49 -12.73
CA ARG A 204 10.47 8.59 -12.59
C ARG A 204 10.73 8.90 -11.13
N ILE A 205 9.70 9.05 -10.30
CA ILE A 205 9.82 9.29 -8.86
C ILE A 205 10.55 8.13 -8.18
N ALA A 206 10.16 6.88 -8.47
CA ALA A 206 10.82 5.70 -7.91
C ALA A 206 12.32 5.66 -8.22
N LYS A 207 12.71 5.99 -9.45
CA LYS A 207 14.13 6.08 -9.85
C LYS A 207 14.86 7.24 -9.17
N GLU A 208 14.25 8.41 -9.05
CA GLU A 208 14.83 9.60 -8.40
C GLU A 208 15.22 9.33 -6.93
N PHE A 209 14.40 8.54 -6.23
CA PHE A 209 14.61 8.19 -4.81
C PHE A 209 15.14 6.78 -4.58
N ASN A 210 15.49 6.04 -5.66
CA ASN A 210 15.99 4.66 -5.61
C ASN A 210 15.07 3.72 -4.82
N LEU A 211 13.75 3.83 -5.03
CA LEU A 211 12.75 3.01 -4.32
C LEU A 211 12.60 1.63 -4.96
N ASP A 212 12.35 0.63 -4.13
CA ASP A 212 11.69 -0.60 -4.58
C ASP A 212 10.20 -0.31 -4.69
N TYR A 213 9.60 -0.65 -5.84
CA TYR A 213 8.21 -0.26 -6.10
C TYR A 213 7.44 -1.27 -6.93
N VAL A 214 6.13 -1.18 -6.80
CA VAL A 214 5.14 -1.92 -7.59
C VAL A 214 4.15 -0.92 -8.15
N LEU A 215 3.80 -1.09 -9.42
CA LEU A 215 2.71 -0.35 -10.05
C LEU A 215 1.38 -1.06 -9.76
N VAL A 216 0.41 -0.35 -9.23
CA VAL A 216 -0.94 -0.87 -8.94
C VAL A 216 -1.90 -0.42 -10.03
N HIS A 217 -2.74 -1.34 -10.50
CA HIS A 217 -3.64 -1.26 -11.64
C HIS A 217 -2.93 -1.21 -12.99
N GLY A 218 -2.23 -0.12 -13.33
CA GLY A 218 -1.51 0.01 -14.58
C GLY A 218 -2.37 -0.15 -15.82
N THR A 219 -3.60 0.38 -15.82
CA THR A 219 -4.64 0.11 -16.83
C THR A 219 -4.17 0.37 -18.27
N GLU A 220 -3.47 1.47 -18.52
CA GLU A 220 -2.87 1.78 -19.83
C GLU A 220 -1.47 1.17 -20.02
N GLY A 221 -1.02 0.30 -19.11
CA GLY A 221 0.27 -0.38 -19.23
C GLY A 221 0.44 -1.18 -20.53
N HIS A 222 -0.66 -1.66 -21.10
CA HIS A 222 -0.65 -2.34 -22.39
C HIS A 222 -0.19 -1.45 -23.56
N LEU A 223 -0.32 -0.12 -23.46
CA LEU A 223 0.15 0.85 -24.45
C LEU A 223 1.67 1.09 -24.38
N ILE A 224 2.30 0.77 -23.26
CA ILE A 224 3.71 1.05 -22.93
C ILE A 224 4.45 -0.21 -22.45
N THR A 225 4.04 -1.37 -22.93
CA THR A 225 4.58 -2.68 -22.49
C THR A 225 6.10 -2.77 -22.70
N ARG A 226 6.62 -2.17 -23.78
CA ARG A 226 8.06 -2.18 -24.08
C ARG A 226 8.86 -1.45 -23.01
N GLU A 227 8.40 -0.28 -22.59
CA GLU A 227 9.03 0.54 -21.56
C GLU A 227 8.94 -0.12 -20.19
N LEU A 228 7.78 -0.71 -19.85
CA LEU A 228 7.61 -1.45 -18.60
C LEU A 228 8.57 -2.65 -18.51
N LEU A 229 8.73 -3.41 -19.62
CA LEU A 229 9.69 -4.51 -19.69
C LEU A 229 11.14 -4.03 -19.59
N GLN A 230 11.49 -2.93 -20.27
CA GLN A 230 12.83 -2.35 -20.22
C GLN A 230 13.19 -1.92 -18.80
N ASP A 231 12.26 -1.32 -18.07
CA ASP A 231 12.43 -0.86 -16.71
C ASP A 231 12.18 -1.96 -15.66
N ARG A 232 11.80 -3.17 -16.08
CA ARG A 232 11.48 -4.32 -15.22
C ARG A 232 10.44 -4.00 -14.15
N VAL A 233 9.41 -3.25 -14.54
CA VAL A 233 8.36 -2.80 -13.62
C VAL A 233 7.52 -3.99 -13.19
N GLN A 234 7.36 -4.18 -11.89
CA GLN A 234 6.37 -5.12 -11.35
C GLN A 234 5.00 -4.46 -11.35
N VAL A 235 3.98 -5.18 -11.81
CA VAL A 235 2.62 -4.66 -11.92
C VAL A 235 1.66 -5.59 -11.19
N LEU A 236 0.88 -5.05 -10.27
CA LEU A 236 -0.32 -5.66 -9.72
C LEU A 236 -1.51 -5.22 -10.59
N SER A 237 -1.80 -6.02 -11.60
CA SER A 237 -2.90 -5.74 -12.53
C SER A 237 -4.24 -5.87 -11.82
N GLY A 238 -5.11 -4.90 -11.98
CA GLY A 238 -6.44 -4.88 -11.37
C GLY A 238 -7.44 -4.06 -12.19
N PRO A 239 -8.73 -4.10 -11.84
CA PRO A 239 -9.75 -3.34 -12.54
C PRO A 239 -9.52 -1.83 -12.42
N CYS A 240 -9.97 -1.09 -13.42
CA CYS A 240 -10.09 0.36 -13.34
C CYS A 240 -11.44 0.68 -12.69
N LEU A 241 -11.43 1.04 -11.43
CA LEU A 241 -12.67 1.34 -10.67
C LEU A 241 -13.35 2.65 -11.09
N LEU A 242 -12.72 3.46 -11.95
CA LEU A 242 -13.29 4.72 -12.44
C LEU A 242 -14.36 4.53 -13.54
N TYR A 243 -14.42 3.34 -14.14
CA TYR A 243 -15.32 3.04 -15.25
C TYR A 243 -16.28 1.87 -14.98
N THR A 244 -16.38 1.44 -13.72
CA THR A 244 -17.29 0.36 -13.29
C THR A 244 -18.43 0.88 -12.47
#